data_e821e98139fe3c93b37bf49f2c8def54
#
_entry.id   e821e98139fe3c93b37bf49f2c8def54
#
_cell.length_a   1.000
_cell.length_b   1.000
_cell.length_c   1.000
_cell.angle_alpha   90.00
_cell.angle_beta   90.00
_cell.angle_gamma   90.00
#
_symmetry.space_group_name_H-M   'P 1'
#
loop_
_entity.id
_entity.type
_entity.pdbx_description
1 polymer ?
#
loop_
_entity_poly.entity_id
_entity_poly.type
_entity_poly.pdbx_seq_one_letter_code
_entity_poly.pdbx_strand_id
1 'polypeptide(L)'
;MSLVAIVGRPNVGKSTLFNRLVGQRQAIVDETAGTTRDRHYGKTDWNGKEFSVIDTGGYTVNSEDIFEDEIRRQVMLAIDEADLILFLVEVRTGITDLDMMMADILRRSGKKVLLVCNKVDTYDLIYFSHEFHSLGLGEPFCISSMSGSGTGDLMDSILANLPEDTSAEYDASLPRIAIVGRPNVGKSSMTNALLGQERNIVTNVAGTTRDSIHTRYNMYGMDFYLIDTAGMRKKGKVTEDLEFYSVMRSIRAIENSDVCVLMLDAEQGIESQDLNIHNLIVRNRKGCVIVVNKWDLVEKDSNTMKVWREFLEKKLAPFSDIPIIFTSVINKQRILDVLQAAIRVYQSRKRRISTSELNNFFLPLIENYPPAATKGKYIKIKYITQLPTPTPQFAFFVNLPQYIKESYRRFLENKLREQWDFSGVPIQIYFRQK
;
A
#
# COMPACT_ATOMS: atom_id res chain seq x y z
N MET A 1 -5.36 -1.16 -9.40
CA MET A 1 -5.67 -2.28 -8.48
C MET A 1 -6.92 -1.89 -7.70
N SER A 2 -7.88 -2.78 -7.59
CA SER A 2 -9.19 -2.48 -6.98
C SER A 2 -9.14 -2.57 -5.45
N LEU A 3 -9.88 -1.69 -4.77
CA LEU A 3 -9.94 -1.60 -3.30
C LEU A 3 -11.33 -1.98 -2.80
N VAL A 4 -11.39 -2.94 -1.88
CA VAL A 4 -12.60 -3.42 -1.22
C VAL A 4 -12.60 -2.95 0.23
N ALA A 5 -13.61 -2.20 0.66
CA ALA A 5 -13.76 -1.77 2.05
C ALA A 5 -14.78 -2.61 2.80
N ILE A 6 -14.44 -3.03 4.01
CA ILE A 6 -15.35 -3.70 4.93
C ILE A 6 -15.90 -2.66 5.90
N VAL A 7 -17.21 -2.42 5.86
CA VAL A 7 -17.92 -1.49 6.75
C VAL A 7 -19.00 -2.25 7.55
N GLY A 8 -19.38 -1.72 8.69
CA GLY A 8 -20.41 -2.30 9.56
C GLY A 8 -20.21 -1.83 11.00
N ARG A 9 -21.22 -2.00 11.85
CA ARG A 9 -21.15 -1.64 13.28
C ARG A 9 -20.05 -2.43 14.01
N PRO A 10 -19.63 -2.01 15.19
CA PRO A 10 -18.68 -2.76 16.03
C PRO A 10 -19.17 -4.20 16.30
N ASN A 11 -18.21 -5.10 16.47
CA ASN A 11 -18.41 -6.50 16.86
C ASN A 11 -19.15 -7.42 15.85
N VAL A 12 -19.50 -6.96 14.66
CA VAL A 12 -20.08 -7.81 13.60
C VAL A 12 -19.07 -8.78 12.97
N GLY A 13 -17.77 -8.63 13.27
CA GLY A 13 -16.73 -9.52 12.81
C GLY A 13 -15.91 -9.00 11.62
N LYS A 14 -15.84 -7.68 11.41
CA LYS A 14 -15.06 -7.05 10.32
C LYS A 14 -13.61 -7.52 10.28
N SER A 15 -12.90 -7.42 11.40
CA SER A 15 -11.49 -7.82 11.47
C SER A 15 -11.29 -9.34 11.32
N THR A 16 -12.29 -10.15 11.71
CA THR A 16 -12.26 -11.60 11.49
C THR A 16 -12.42 -11.91 10.01
N LEU A 17 -13.35 -11.25 9.33
CA LEU A 17 -13.50 -11.38 7.88
C LEU A 17 -12.26 -10.89 7.14
N PHE A 18 -11.74 -9.72 7.50
CA PHE A 18 -10.50 -9.18 6.94
C PHE A 18 -9.35 -10.18 7.03
N ASN A 19 -9.09 -10.72 8.22
CA ASN A 19 -8.05 -11.71 8.43
C ASN A 19 -8.29 -12.99 7.62
N ARG A 20 -9.55 -13.40 7.45
CA ARG A 20 -9.92 -14.56 6.62
C ARG A 20 -9.60 -14.31 5.15
N LEU A 21 -10.00 -13.16 4.60
CA LEU A 21 -9.78 -12.82 3.20
C LEU A 21 -8.29 -12.64 2.87
N VAL A 22 -7.54 -11.99 3.75
CA VAL A 22 -6.10 -11.71 3.55
C VAL A 22 -5.24 -12.92 3.96
N GLY A 23 -5.64 -13.69 4.97
CA GLY A 23 -4.85 -14.79 5.54
C GLY A 23 -4.67 -15.99 4.62
N GLN A 24 -5.51 -16.17 3.62
CA GLN A 24 -5.36 -17.26 2.63
C GLN A 24 -4.05 -17.14 1.82
N ARG A 25 -3.50 -15.94 1.65
CA ARG A 25 -2.25 -15.71 0.92
C ARG A 25 -0.99 -15.76 1.80
N GLN A 26 -1.07 -15.37 3.08
CA GLN A 26 0.09 -15.38 3.98
C GLN A 26 0.67 -16.78 4.20
N ALA A 27 -0.14 -17.83 4.08
CA ALA A 27 0.31 -19.21 4.18
C ALA A 27 1.19 -19.69 3.01
N ILE A 28 1.21 -18.95 1.87
CA ILE A 28 1.89 -19.38 0.63
C ILE A 28 3.14 -18.55 0.32
N VAL A 29 3.24 -17.30 0.77
CA VAL A 29 4.22 -16.33 0.22
C VAL A 29 5.18 -15.70 1.22
N ASP A 30 4.86 -15.53 2.50
CA ASP A 30 5.72 -14.80 3.44
C ASP A 30 5.81 -15.46 4.84
N GLU A 31 6.90 -16.20 5.06
CA GLU A 31 7.37 -16.57 6.42
C GLU A 31 8.04 -15.39 7.16
N THR A 32 8.08 -14.20 6.59
CA THR A 32 8.67 -12.99 7.20
C THR A 32 7.65 -12.07 7.85
N ALA A 33 6.60 -12.63 8.45
CA ALA A 33 5.63 -11.87 9.23
C ALA A 33 6.21 -11.49 10.61
N GLY A 34 6.93 -10.38 10.66
CA GLY A 34 7.55 -9.84 11.89
C GLY A 34 7.10 -8.45 12.33
N THR A 35 6.07 -7.83 11.71
CA THR A 35 5.60 -6.50 12.13
C THR A 35 4.09 -6.39 12.12
N THR A 36 3.51 -6.61 13.29
CA THR A 36 2.08 -6.70 13.62
C THR A 36 1.39 -5.32 13.79
N ARG A 37 1.70 -4.28 13.02
CA ARG A 37 1.14 -2.94 13.27
C ARG A 37 0.08 -2.42 12.29
N ASP A 38 -0.04 -2.97 11.08
CA ASP A 38 -1.14 -2.62 10.16
C ASP A 38 -2.13 -3.77 10.06
N ARG A 39 -3.02 -3.83 11.05
CA ARG A 39 -4.06 -4.87 11.15
C ARG A 39 -5.25 -4.65 10.21
N HIS A 40 -5.23 -3.60 9.37
CA HIS A 40 -6.44 -3.11 8.71
C HIS A 40 -6.34 -2.97 7.19
N TYR A 41 -5.16 -3.24 6.60
CA TYR A 41 -4.95 -3.24 5.16
C TYR A 41 -4.21 -4.50 4.73
N GLY A 42 -4.70 -5.17 3.70
CA GLY A 42 -4.06 -6.36 3.15
C GLY A 42 -4.41 -6.58 1.69
N LYS A 43 -3.59 -7.39 1.02
CA LYS A 43 -3.82 -7.85 -0.34
C LYS A 43 -4.25 -9.30 -0.34
N THR A 44 -5.15 -9.60 -1.22
CA THR A 44 -5.59 -10.97 -1.48
C THR A 44 -5.67 -11.22 -2.97
N ASP A 45 -5.66 -12.48 -3.36
CA ASP A 45 -5.96 -12.89 -4.71
C ASP A 45 -6.99 -14.00 -4.72
N TRP A 46 -7.85 -13.99 -5.73
CA TRP A 46 -8.83 -15.02 -5.96
C TRP A 46 -8.94 -15.28 -7.45
N ASN A 47 -8.88 -16.53 -7.86
CA ASN A 47 -8.92 -16.93 -9.28
C ASN A 47 -7.94 -16.14 -10.18
N GLY A 48 -6.75 -15.79 -9.64
CA GLY A 48 -5.70 -15.08 -10.37
C GLY A 48 -5.89 -13.56 -10.48
N LYS A 49 -6.95 -12.98 -9.88
CA LYS A 49 -7.13 -11.53 -9.77
C LYS A 49 -6.75 -11.05 -8.36
N GLU A 50 -5.82 -10.10 -8.31
CA GLU A 50 -5.42 -9.45 -7.05
C GLU A 50 -6.29 -8.22 -6.77
N PHE A 51 -6.67 -8.05 -5.49
CA PHE A 51 -7.33 -6.85 -4.99
C PHE A 51 -6.92 -6.57 -3.54
N SER A 52 -7.13 -5.33 -3.11
CA SER A 52 -6.83 -4.88 -1.76
C SER A 52 -8.08 -4.87 -0.91
N VAL A 53 -7.93 -5.23 0.36
CA VAL A 53 -9.01 -5.20 1.35
C VAL A 53 -8.61 -4.28 2.50
N ILE A 54 -9.56 -3.48 2.98
CA ILE A 54 -9.38 -2.64 4.15
C ILE A 54 -10.50 -2.84 5.17
N ASP A 55 -10.10 -2.97 6.45
CA ASP A 55 -11.03 -2.98 7.58
C ASP A 55 -11.16 -1.56 8.14
N THR A 56 -12.33 -0.94 7.97
CA THR A 56 -12.58 0.42 8.46
C THR A 56 -12.72 0.51 9.98
N GLY A 57 -13.06 -0.59 10.66
CA GLY A 57 -13.35 -0.62 12.11
C GLY A 57 -12.14 -0.51 13.04
N GLY A 58 -10.94 -0.65 12.53
CA GLY A 58 -9.73 -0.67 13.34
C GLY A 58 -9.08 0.68 13.63
N TYR A 59 -9.67 1.75 13.16
CA TYR A 59 -9.15 3.12 13.29
C TYR A 59 -9.97 3.99 14.26
N THR A 60 -10.77 3.36 15.14
CA THR A 60 -11.53 4.08 16.16
C THR A 60 -10.63 4.52 17.31
N VAL A 61 -10.70 5.81 17.67
CA VAL A 61 -10.15 6.35 18.91
C VAL A 61 -11.09 5.96 20.04
N ASN A 62 -10.55 5.44 21.14
CA ASN A 62 -11.27 5.00 22.34
C ASN A 62 -12.00 6.17 23.03
N SER A 63 -13.24 6.49 22.61
CA SER A 63 -14.13 7.37 23.37
C SER A 63 -15.57 6.91 23.21
N GLU A 64 -16.24 6.64 24.32
CA GLU A 64 -17.58 6.06 24.37
C GLU A 64 -18.71 7.00 23.91
N ASP A 65 -18.48 8.31 23.76
CA ASP A 65 -19.51 9.32 23.51
C ASP A 65 -19.59 9.87 22.06
N ILE A 66 -18.82 9.33 21.09
CA ILE A 66 -18.79 9.87 19.71
C ILE A 66 -19.08 8.77 18.68
N PHE A 67 -19.91 7.79 19.02
CA PHE A 67 -20.01 6.53 18.29
C PHE A 67 -20.67 6.66 16.91
N GLU A 68 -21.77 7.38 16.79
CA GLU A 68 -22.54 7.44 15.53
C GLU A 68 -21.84 8.28 14.45
N ASP A 69 -21.30 9.42 14.82
CA ASP A 69 -20.58 10.30 13.87
C ASP A 69 -19.31 9.64 13.33
N GLU A 70 -18.60 8.90 14.17
CA GLU A 70 -17.39 8.18 13.73
C GLU A 70 -17.71 7.04 12.76
N ILE A 71 -18.77 6.25 13.04
CA ILE A 71 -19.24 5.19 12.15
C ILE A 71 -19.71 5.80 10.82
N ARG A 72 -20.47 6.90 10.88
CA ARG A 72 -20.92 7.62 9.69
C ARG A 72 -19.75 8.10 8.84
N ARG A 73 -18.72 8.65 9.45
CA ARG A 73 -17.48 9.09 8.78
C ARG A 73 -16.76 7.93 8.10
N GLN A 74 -16.64 6.78 8.77
CA GLN A 74 -16.02 5.58 8.20
C GLN A 74 -16.77 5.08 6.96
N VAL A 75 -18.10 5.07 6.99
CA VAL A 75 -18.92 4.70 5.84
C VAL A 75 -18.73 5.69 4.69
N MET A 76 -18.73 6.99 4.97
CA MET A 76 -18.51 8.02 3.95
C MET A 76 -17.13 7.89 3.29
N LEU A 77 -16.09 7.59 4.07
CA LEU A 77 -14.74 7.34 3.56
C LEU A 77 -14.66 6.10 2.67
N ALA A 78 -15.32 5.01 3.09
CA ALA A 78 -15.40 3.82 2.27
C ALA A 78 -16.11 4.11 0.94
N ILE A 79 -17.16 4.93 0.97
CA ILE A 79 -17.89 5.39 -0.23
C ILE A 79 -16.97 6.18 -1.16
N ASP A 80 -16.16 7.08 -0.64
CA ASP A 80 -15.30 7.93 -1.45
C ASP A 80 -14.14 7.17 -2.08
N GLU A 81 -13.52 6.25 -1.35
CA GLU A 81 -12.24 5.65 -1.73
C GLU A 81 -12.33 4.19 -2.22
N ALA A 82 -13.35 3.42 -1.84
CA ALA A 82 -13.44 2.02 -2.26
C ALA A 82 -14.10 1.87 -3.64
N ASP A 83 -13.71 0.82 -4.36
CA ASP A 83 -14.34 0.41 -5.61
C ASP A 83 -15.55 -0.48 -5.36
N LEU A 84 -15.51 -1.25 -4.25
CA LEU A 84 -16.58 -2.11 -3.78
C LEU A 84 -16.66 -2.04 -2.25
N ILE A 85 -17.88 -2.07 -1.71
CA ILE A 85 -18.12 -2.05 -0.26
C ILE A 85 -18.76 -3.38 0.17
N LEU A 86 -18.17 -4.01 1.19
CA LEU A 86 -18.79 -5.12 1.92
C LEU A 86 -19.44 -4.55 3.17
N PHE A 87 -20.77 -4.51 3.17
CA PHE A 87 -21.52 -4.09 4.35
C PHE A 87 -21.84 -5.30 5.23
N LEU A 88 -21.16 -5.37 6.36
CA LEU A 88 -21.20 -6.51 7.26
C LEU A 88 -22.23 -6.30 8.37
N VAL A 89 -23.19 -7.21 8.46
CA VAL A 89 -24.21 -7.31 9.51
C VAL A 89 -24.12 -8.64 10.25
N GLU A 90 -24.75 -8.76 11.39
CA GLU A 90 -24.69 -9.96 12.24
C GLU A 90 -26.06 -10.65 12.35
N VAL A 91 -26.13 -11.92 11.96
CA VAL A 91 -27.40 -12.69 11.93
C VAL A 91 -28.05 -12.84 13.30
N ARG A 92 -27.27 -12.96 14.38
CA ARG A 92 -27.81 -13.28 15.72
C ARG A 92 -28.45 -12.10 16.42
N THR A 93 -27.99 -10.88 16.12
CA THR A 93 -28.49 -9.67 16.74
C THR A 93 -29.69 -9.09 15.98
N GLY A 94 -29.84 -9.47 14.69
CA GLY A 94 -30.80 -8.85 13.79
C GLY A 94 -30.40 -7.44 13.37
N ILE A 95 -31.35 -6.71 12.77
CA ILE A 95 -31.13 -5.33 12.29
C ILE A 95 -31.18 -4.36 13.47
N THR A 96 -30.18 -3.49 13.55
CA THR A 96 -30.11 -2.40 14.53
C THR A 96 -30.32 -1.03 13.85
N ASP A 97 -30.60 0.02 14.65
CA ASP A 97 -30.73 1.39 14.13
C ASP A 97 -29.45 1.86 13.40
N LEU A 98 -28.27 1.44 13.90
CA LEU A 98 -26.98 1.70 13.22
C LEU A 98 -26.89 1.02 11.86
N ASP A 99 -27.39 -0.22 11.74
CA ASP A 99 -27.41 -0.94 10.45
C ASP A 99 -28.34 -0.23 9.47
N MET A 100 -29.51 0.23 9.92
CA MET A 100 -30.46 1.00 9.10
C MET A 100 -29.86 2.34 8.64
N MET A 101 -29.22 3.08 9.54
CA MET A 101 -28.54 4.34 9.22
C MET A 101 -27.44 4.14 8.17
N MET A 102 -26.58 3.15 8.36
CA MET A 102 -25.50 2.83 7.40
C MET A 102 -26.07 2.39 6.06
N ALA A 103 -27.08 1.54 6.04
CA ALA A 103 -27.74 1.10 4.82
C ALA A 103 -28.35 2.27 4.03
N ASP A 104 -28.96 3.25 4.70
CA ASP A 104 -29.50 4.44 4.06
C ASP A 104 -28.41 5.29 3.38
N ILE A 105 -27.29 5.51 4.05
CA ILE A 105 -26.13 6.22 3.49
C ILE A 105 -25.58 5.46 2.28
N LEU A 106 -25.41 4.14 2.39
CA LEU A 106 -24.88 3.31 1.32
C LEU A 106 -25.79 3.29 0.09
N ARG A 107 -27.10 3.18 0.26
CA ARG A 107 -28.09 3.25 -0.84
C ARG A 107 -28.02 4.57 -1.59
N ARG A 108 -27.91 5.70 -0.86
CA ARG A 108 -27.85 7.04 -1.46
C ARG A 108 -26.51 7.31 -2.18
N SER A 109 -25.46 6.56 -1.85
CA SER A 109 -24.13 6.78 -2.44
C SER A 109 -24.01 6.37 -3.90
N GLY A 110 -24.88 5.46 -4.37
CA GLY A 110 -24.79 4.85 -5.69
C GLY A 110 -23.56 3.94 -5.89
N LYS A 111 -22.80 3.66 -4.84
CA LYS A 111 -21.68 2.72 -4.88
C LYS A 111 -22.20 1.28 -4.90
N LYS A 112 -21.38 0.39 -5.50
CA LYS A 112 -21.66 -1.04 -5.43
C LYS A 112 -21.42 -1.54 -4.01
N VAL A 113 -22.43 -2.16 -3.42
CA VAL A 113 -22.40 -2.71 -2.07
C VAL A 113 -22.81 -4.18 -2.15
N LEU A 114 -22.06 -5.04 -1.46
CA LEU A 114 -22.49 -6.42 -1.17
C LEU A 114 -22.88 -6.49 0.30
N LEU A 115 -24.12 -6.89 0.55
CA LEU A 115 -24.63 -7.12 1.91
C LEU A 115 -24.12 -8.48 2.39
N VAL A 116 -23.41 -8.51 3.52
CA VAL A 116 -22.79 -9.72 4.06
C VAL A 116 -23.31 -9.99 5.46
N CYS A 117 -24.07 -11.08 5.61
CA CYS A 117 -24.60 -11.54 6.88
C CYS A 117 -23.63 -12.53 7.53
N ASN A 118 -22.95 -12.09 8.58
CA ASN A 118 -21.90 -12.85 9.26
C ASN A 118 -22.41 -13.60 10.49
N LYS A 119 -21.58 -14.50 11.00
CA LYS A 119 -21.84 -15.41 12.13
C LYS A 119 -22.96 -16.43 11.85
N VAL A 120 -23.12 -16.78 10.58
CA VAL A 120 -23.99 -17.87 10.15
C VAL A 120 -23.24 -19.18 10.31
N ASP A 121 -23.10 -19.62 11.55
CA ASP A 121 -22.26 -20.78 11.90
C ASP A 121 -23.00 -22.12 11.69
N THR A 122 -24.34 -22.09 11.61
CA THR A 122 -25.19 -23.26 11.37
C THR A 122 -26.21 -22.97 10.27
N TYR A 123 -26.70 -24.03 9.61
CA TYR A 123 -27.64 -23.90 8.50
C TYR A 123 -28.94 -23.22 8.90
N ASP A 124 -29.43 -23.47 10.11
CA ASP A 124 -30.66 -22.88 10.63
C ASP A 124 -30.62 -21.35 10.72
N LEU A 125 -29.44 -20.78 10.91
CA LEU A 125 -29.28 -19.34 10.98
C LEU A 125 -29.48 -18.62 9.64
N ILE A 126 -29.47 -19.34 8.52
CA ILE A 126 -29.72 -18.79 7.19
C ILE A 126 -31.12 -18.20 7.13
N TYR A 127 -32.12 -18.81 7.78
CA TYR A 127 -33.49 -18.31 7.79
C TYR A 127 -33.58 -16.89 8.39
N PHE A 128 -32.78 -16.57 9.37
CA PHE A 128 -32.76 -15.24 9.99
C PHE A 128 -32.12 -14.18 9.10
N SER A 129 -31.38 -14.57 8.07
CA SER A 129 -30.80 -13.59 7.15
C SER A 129 -31.84 -12.89 6.27
N HIS A 130 -33.02 -13.46 6.13
CA HIS A 130 -34.09 -12.90 5.30
C HIS A 130 -34.58 -11.53 5.78
N GLU A 131 -34.50 -11.23 7.08
CA GLU A 131 -34.87 -9.90 7.58
C GLU A 131 -34.03 -8.78 6.98
N PHE A 132 -32.75 -9.06 6.64
CA PHE A 132 -31.81 -8.08 6.10
C PHE A 132 -32.13 -7.63 4.67
N HIS A 133 -33.03 -8.29 3.96
CA HIS A 133 -33.59 -7.79 2.70
C HIS A 133 -34.25 -6.42 2.86
N SER A 134 -34.82 -6.13 4.05
CA SER A 134 -35.41 -4.84 4.37
C SER A 134 -34.44 -3.66 4.32
N LEU A 135 -33.13 -3.92 4.39
CA LEU A 135 -32.09 -2.90 4.21
C LEU A 135 -31.99 -2.39 2.77
N GLY A 136 -32.59 -3.09 1.78
CA GLY A 136 -32.65 -2.65 0.38
C GLY A 136 -31.29 -2.60 -0.34
N LEU A 137 -30.34 -3.46 0.05
CA LEU A 137 -28.99 -3.56 -0.53
C LEU A 137 -28.76 -4.85 -1.33
N GLY A 138 -29.85 -5.57 -1.66
CA GLY A 138 -29.80 -6.83 -2.39
C GLY A 138 -29.82 -8.04 -1.46
N GLU A 139 -29.48 -9.21 -2.04
CA GLU A 139 -29.47 -10.47 -1.32
C GLU A 139 -28.25 -10.57 -0.40
N PRO A 140 -28.43 -10.97 0.89
CA PRO A 140 -27.33 -11.07 1.83
C PRO A 140 -26.50 -12.34 1.58
N PHE A 141 -25.18 -12.19 1.50
CA PHE A 141 -24.24 -13.30 1.50
C PHE A 141 -24.09 -13.84 2.92
N CYS A 142 -24.61 -15.06 3.15
CA CYS A 142 -24.54 -15.72 4.45
C CYS A 142 -23.17 -16.36 4.63
N ILE A 143 -22.38 -15.86 5.59
CA ILE A 143 -21.03 -16.36 5.86
C ILE A 143 -20.78 -16.63 7.34
N SER A 144 -19.81 -17.48 7.62
CA SER A 144 -19.13 -17.53 8.90
C SER A 144 -17.66 -17.15 8.71
N SER A 145 -17.30 -15.94 9.12
CA SER A 145 -15.88 -15.48 9.04
C SER A 145 -14.95 -16.36 9.87
N MET A 146 -15.45 -17.00 10.92
CA MET A 146 -14.65 -17.86 11.79
C MET A 146 -14.37 -19.22 11.15
N SER A 147 -15.38 -19.92 10.62
CA SER A 147 -15.22 -21.23 9.98
C SER A 147 -14.78 -21.14 8.51
N GLY A 148 -15.14 -20.06 7.82
CA GLY A 148 -14.90 -19.85 6.39
C GLY A 148 -16.07 -20.29 5.52
N SER A 149 -17.18 -20.78 6.10
CA SER A 149 -18.38 -21.15 5.34
C SER A 149 -18.92 -19.96 4.57
N GLY A 150 -19.34 -20.16 3.29
CA GLY A 150 -19.92 -19.13 2.43
C GLY A 150 -18.92 -18.07 1.91
N THR A 151 -17.64 -18.10 2.33
CA THR A 151 -16.67 -17.10 1.90
C THR A 151 -16.21 -17.27 0.45
N GLY A 152 -16.31 -18.47 -0.13
CA GLY A 152 -16.00 -18.73 -1.53
C GLY A 152 -16.95 -17.98 -2.47
N ASP A 153 -18.26 -18.13 -2.26
CA ASP A 153 -19.30 -17.45 -3.06
C ASP A 153 -19.20 -15.92 -2.92
N LEU A 154 -18.86 -15.44 -1.71
CA LEU A 154 -18.58 -14.02 -1.48
C LEU A 154 -17.37 -13.56 -2.31
N MET A 155 -16.27 -14.32 -2.35
CA MET A 155 -15.08 -13.98 -3.14
C MET A 155 -15.36 -13.97 -4.64
N ASP A 156 -16.13 -14.93 -5.16
CA ASP A 156 -16.55 -14.94 -6.56
C ASP A 156 -17.42 -13.70 -6.88
N SER A 157 -18.32 -13.33 -5.99
CA SER A 157 -19.15 -12.14 -6.14
C SER A 157 -18.33 -10.84 -6.05
N ILE A 158 -17.32 -10.78 -5.18
CA ILE A 158 -16.37 -9.65 -5.14
C ILE A 158 -15.74 -9.49 -6.52
N LEU A 159 -15.14 -10.53 -7.09
CA LEU A 159 -14.50 -10.46 -8.40
C LEU A 159 -15.44 -10.05 -9.54
N ALA A 160 -16.67 -10.55 -9.51
CA ALA A 160 -17.70 -10.22 -10.52
C ALA A 160 -18.13 -8.73 -10.45
N ASN A 161 -17.99 -8.09 -9.30
CA ASN A 161 -18.41 -6.71 -9.07
C ASN A 161 -17.25 -5.69 -9.00
N LEU A 162 -16.00 -6.16 -9.06
CA LEU A 162 -14.85 -5.25 -9.19
C LEU A 162 -14.77 -4.70 -10.62
N PRO A 163 -14.42 -3.41 -10.79
CA PRO A 163 -14.22 -2.84 -12.10
C PRO A 163 -13.12 -3.61 -12.85
N GLU A 164 -13.32 -3.78 -14.15
CA GLU A 164 -12.24 -4.28 -15.00
C GLU A 164 -11.08 -3.27 -14.99
N ASP A 165 -9.84 -3.79 -14.94
CA ASP A 165 -8.65 -2.95 -15.01
C ASP A 165 -8.63 -2.26 -16.39
N THR A 166 -9.22 -1.08 -16.49
CA THR A 166 -9.15 -0.21 -17.67
C THR A 166 -7.75 0.45 -17.74
N SER A 167 -6.71 -0.37 -17.70
CA SER A 167 -5.31 0.09 -17.85
C SER A 167 -4.97 0.55 -19.28
N ALA A 168 -5.95 0.66 -20.17
CA ALA A 168 -5.77 0.85 -21.61
C ALA A 168 -5.41 2.28 -22.06
N GLU A 169 -5.40 3.28 -21.16
CA GLU A 169 -5.22 4.68 -21.56
C GLU A 169 -3.88 5.31 -21.13
N TYR A 170 -3.03 4.56 -20.43
CA TYR A 170 -1.74 5.09 -19.99
C TYR A 170 -0.59 4.50 -20.79
N ASP A 171 0.34 5.37 -21.18
CA ASP A 171 1.62 4.89 -21.68
C ASP A 171 2.35 4.14 -20.56
N ALA A 172 2.28 2.81 -20.62
CA ALA A 172 2.89 1.92 -19.61
C ALA A 172 4.41 2.04 -19.53
N SER A 173 5.04 2.77 -20.46
CA SER A 173 6.47 3.04 -20.46
C SER A 173 6.87 4.15 -19.48
N LEU A 174 5.93 5.08 -19.19
CA LEU A 174 6.20 6.25 -18.36
C LEU A 174 6.09 5.90 -16.85
N PRO A 175 6.97 6.50 -16.01
CA PRO A 175 6.91 6.34 -14.56
C PRO A 175 5.63 6.92 -13.98
N ARG A 176 5.09 6.28 -12.95
CA ARG A 176 3.99 6.79 -12.13
C ARG A 176 4.52 7.15 -10.75
N ILE A 177 4.46 8.44 -10.41
CA ILE A 177 5.03 8.97 -9.16
C ILE A 177 3.89 9.48 -8.28
N ALA A 178 3.82 9.00 -7.03
CA ALA A 178 2.89 9.48 -6.02
C ALA A 178 3.61 10.31 -4.96
N ILE A 179 2.98 11.40 -4.51
CA ILE A 179 3.44 12.22 -3.38
C ILE A 179 2.58 11.84 -2.18
N VAL A 180 3.20 11.25 -1.15
CA VAL A 180 2.52 10.74 0.05
C VAL A 180 3.15 11.30 1.32
N GLY A 181 2.46 11.19 2.44
CA GLY A 181 2.92 11.68 3.73
C GLY A 181 1.75 12.15 4.59
N ARG A 182 2.01 12.52 5.85
CA ARG A 182 1.02 13.03 6.79
C ARG A 182 0.29 14.30 6.29
N PRO A 183 -0.84 14.69 6.87
CA PRO A 183 -1.42 16.03 6.70
C PRO A 183 -0.37 17.12 6.99
N ASN A 184 -0.49 18.26 6.32
CA ASN A 184 0.31 19.48 6.53
C ASN A 184 1.83 19.40 6.30
N VAL A 185 2.39 18.29 5.83
CA VAL A 185 3.81 18.18 5.45
C VAL A 185 4.18 18.92 4.15
N GLY A 186 3.18 19.46 3.44
CA GLY A 186 3.40 20.26 2.23
C GLY A 186 3.13 19.54 0.90
N LYS A 187 2.43 18.39 0.89
CA LYS A 187 2.11 17.63 -0.34
C LYS A 187 1.41 18.47 -1.41
N SER A 188 0.35 19.20 -1.03
CA SER A 188 -0.38 20.08 -1.96
C SER A 188 0.47 21.22 -2.46
N SER A 189 1.32 21.79 -1.62
CA SER A 189 2.26 22.85 -2.00
C SER A 189 3.27 22.33 -3.02
N MET A 190 3.81 21.10 -2.83
CA MET A 190 4.72 20.44 -3.77
C MET A 190 4.00 20.21 -5.12
N THR A 191 2.81 19.65 -5.10
CA THR A 191 2.03 19.40 -6.32
C THR A 191 1.72 20.70 -7.04
N ASN A 192 1.31 21.76 -6.33
CA ASN A 192 1.05 23.07 -6.93
C ASN A 192 2.33 23.71 -7.49
N ALA A 193 3.46 23.57 -6.80
CA ALA A 193 4.75 24.08 -7.29
C ALA A 193 5.19 23.36 -8.58
N LEU A 194 4.86 22.09 -8.73
CA LEU A 194 5.13 21.30 -9.93
C LEU A 194 4.16 21.64 -11.08
N LEU A 195 2.88 21.78 -10.78
CA LEU A 195 1.82 21.95 -11.79
C LEU A 195 1.48 23.42 -12.09
N GLY A 196 1.82 24.36 -11.18
CA GLY A 196 1.51 25.77 -11.26
C GLY A 196 2.42 26.59 -12.18
N GLN A 197 3.37 25.99 -12.88
CA GLN A 197 4.16 26.69 -13.90
C GLN A 197 3.36 26.74 -15.20
N GLU A 198 3.13 27.93 -15.73
CA GLU A 198 2.22 28.26 -16.87
C GLU A 198 2.50 27.51 -18.20
N ARG A 199 3.48 26.63 -18.27
CA ARG A 199 3.87 25.83 -19.45
C ARG A 199 3.64 24.33 -19.32
N ASN A 200 2.97 23.87 -18.26
CA ASN A 200 2.64 22.46 -18.11
C ASN A 200 1.54 22.08 -19.08
N ILE A 201 1.84 21.23 -20.06
CA ILE A 201 0.81 20.57 -20.87
C ILE A 201 0.13 19.55 -19.94
N VAL A 202 -0.87 20.04 -19.21
CA VAL A 202 -1.77 19.20 -18.42
C VAL A 202 -2.77 18.63 -19.40
N THR A 203 -2.47 17.55 -20.05
CA THR A 203 -3.49 16.74 -20.70
C THR A 203 -4.19 15.94 -19.61
N ASN A 204 -5.36 16.43 -19.17
CA ASN A 204 -6.31 15.56 -18.52
C ASN A 204 -6.65 14.47 -19.54
N VAL A 205 -6.27 13.23 -19.27
CA VAL A 205 -6.71 12.11 -20.09
C VAL A 205 -8.22 12.02 -19.87
N ALA A 206 -8.97 12.55 -20.85
CA ALA A 206 -10.42 12.58 -20.85
C ALA A 206 -10.93 11.18 -21.23
N GLY A 207 -11.59 10.48 -20.31
CA GLY A 207 -12.18 9.16 -20.62
C GLY A 207 -13.09 8.58 -19.55
N THR A 208 -12.98 9.00 -18.29
CA THR A 208 -13.87 8.52 -17.24
C THR A 208 -14.40 9.66 -16.40
N THR A 209 -15.72 9.80 -16.38
CA THR A 209 -16.47 10.90 -15.76
C THR A 209 -16.38 10.96 -14.22
N ARG A 210 -15.46 10.25 -13.58
CA ARG A 210 -15.29 10.26 -12.12
C ARG A 210 -13.88 10.44 -11.57
N ASP A 211 -12.78 10.10 -12.31
CA ASP A 211 -11.43 10.15 -11.71
C ASP A 211 -10.33 10.47 -12.74
N SER A 212 -10.07 11.74 -13.01
CA SER A 212 -8.78 12.15 -13.59
C SER A 212 -7.71 12.14 -12.50
N ILE A 213 -7.34 10.92 -12.07
CA ILE A 213 -6.43 10.67 -10.93
C ILE A 213 -4.97 10.99 -11.30
N HIS A 214 -4.66 11.10 -12.59
CA HIS A 214 -3.30 11.17 -13.08
C HIS A 214 -3.07 12.43 -13.94
N THR A 215 -2.01 13.17 -13.62
CA THR A 215 -1.59 14.33 -14.41
C THR A 215 -0.23 14.04 -15.03
N ARG A 216 -0.12 14.10 -16.36
CA ARG A 216 1.18 13.95 -17.03
C ARG A 216 2.02 15.21 -16.80
N TYR A 217 3.26 15.00 -16.39
CA TYR A 217 4.27 16.03 -16.25
C TYR A 217 5.33 15.82 -17.33
N ASN A 218 5.51 16.82 -18.19
CA ASN A 218 6.51 16.78 -19.26
C ASN A 218 7.28 18.10 -19.29
N MET A 219 8.34 18.21 -18.49
CA MET A 219 9.21 19.38 -18.41
C MET A 219 10.63 19.00 -18.01
N TYR A 220 11.57 19.86 -18.34
CA TYR A 220 13.01 19.69 -17.98
C TYR A 220 13.60 18.34 -18.40
N GLY A 221 13.12 17.76 -19.51
CA GLY A 221 13.53 16.46 -19.99
C GLY A 221 13.01 15.27 -19.17
N MET A 222 12.03 15.50 -18.28
CA MET A 222 11.38 14.49 -17.46
C MET A 222 9.94 14.29 -17.93
N ASP A 223 9.53 13.04 -18.17
CA ASP A 223 8.18 12.69 -18.60
C ASP A 223 7.64 11.55 -17.71
N PHE A 224 6.55 11.81 -16.97
CA PHE A 224 5.95 10.88 -16.03
C PHE A 224 4.53 11.27 -15.65
N TYR A 225 3.81 10.38 -14.99
CA TYR A 225 2.49 10.65 -14.41
C TYR A 225 2.58 10.96 -12.92
N LEU A 226 2.00 12.07 -12.48
CA LEU A 226 1.71 12.34 -11.07
C LEU A 226 0.37 11.70 -10.70
N ILE A 227 0.38 10.87 -9.65
CA ILE A 227 -0.77 10.13 -9.16
C ILE A 227 -1.50 10.93 -8.07
N ASP A 228 -2.85 10.83 -8.05
CA ASP A 228 -3.75 11.44 -7.05
C ASP A 228 -3.69 12.99 -6.97
N THR A 229 -3.54 13.63 -8.10
CA THR A 229 -3.57 15.10 -8.15
C THR A 229 -4.96 15.70 -7.92
N ALA A 230 -6.04 14.97 -8.25
CA ALA A 230 -7.42 15.43 -8.08
C ALA A 230 -7.83 15.57 -6.60
N GLY A 231 -7.41 14.62 -5.77
CA GLY A 231 -7.62 14.68 -4.32
C GLY A 231 -6.91 15.86 -3.66
N MET A 232 -5.78 16.30 -4.21
CA MET A 232 -5.03 17.45 -3.72
C MET A 232 -5.59 18.81 -4.21
N ARG A 233 -6.34 18.83 -5.34
CA ARG A 233 -6.97 20.06 -5.90
C ARG A 233 -8.33 20.40 -5.27
N LYS A 234 -9.10 19.40 -4.82
CA LYS A 234 -10.44 19.61 -4.22
C LYS A 234 -10.42 20.14 -2.77
N LYS A 235 -9.34 20.80 -2.34
CA LYS A 235 -9.23 21.46 -1.04
C LYS A 235 -10.14 22.67 -0.90
N GLY A 236 -11.44 22.43 -0.70
CA GLY A 236 -12.37 23.52 -0.48
C GLY A 236 -13.25 23.38 0.77
N LYS A 237 -13.53 22.18 1.27
CA LYS A 237 -14.55 22.01 2.34
C LYS A 237 -14.45 20.77 3.24
N VAL A 238 -13.37 20.00 3.25
CA VAL A 238 -13.25 18.86 4.17
C VAL A 238 -12.10 19.13 5.13
N THR A 239 -12.43 19.26 6.40
CA THR A 239 -11.50 19.38 7.52
C THR A 239 -10.47 18.24 7.47
N GLU A 240 -9.17 18.62 7.42
CA GLU A 240 -8.01 17.74 7.23
C GLU A 240 -7.71 16.83 8.45
N ASP A 241 -8.61 16.75 9.43
CA ASP A 241 -8.33 16.20 10.76
C ASP A 241 -8.56 14.68 10.90
N LEU A 242 -8.82 13.95 9.81
CA LEU A 242 -9.02 12.51 9.89
C LEU A 242 -7.76 11.76 9.42
N GLU A 243 -6.98 11.24 10.38
CA GLU A 243 -5.82 10.38 10.14
C GLU A 243 -6.14 9.25 9.16
N PHE A 244 -7.31 8.63 9.31
CA PHE A 244 -7.77 7.53 8.48
C PHE A 244 -7.95 7.93 7.01
N TYR A 245 -8.51 9.13 6.73
CA TYR A 245 -8.68 9.64 5.36
C TYR A 245 -7.34 9.79 4.63
N SER A 246 -6.34 10.30 5.33
CA SER A 246 -4.99 10.44 4.81
C SER A 246 -4.35 9.08 4.49
N VAL A 247 -4.60 8.06 5.33
CA VAL A 247 -4.08 6.69 5.13
C VAL A 247 -4.72 6.02 3.92
N MET A 248 -6.05 6.08 3.76
CA MET A 248 -6.76 5.48 2.63
C MET A 248 -6.29 6.04 1.29
N ARG A 249 -6.18 7.36 1.19
CA ARG A 249 -5.64 8.03 -0.01
C ARG A 249 -4.19 7.64 -0.27
N SER A 250 -3.39 7.58 0.78
CA SER A 250 -1.99 7.16 0.65
C SER A 250 -1.90 5.73 0.12
N ILE A 251 -2.75 4.81 0.59
CA ILE A 251 -2.80 3.43 0.08
C ILE A 251 -3.10 3.43 -1.42
N ARG A 252 -4.16 4.12 -1.85
CA ARG A 252 -4.56 4.16 -3.27
C ARG A 252 -3.48 4.78 -4.16
N ALA A 253 -2.87 5.88 -3.71
CA ALA A 253 -1.77 6.53 -4.41
C ALA A 253 -0.54 5.60 -4.51
N ILE A 254 -0.17 4.92 -3.41
CA ILE A 254 0.93 3.97 -3.37
C ILE A 254 0.67 2.81 -4.33
N GLU A 255 -0.53 2.21 -4.31
CA GLU A 255 -0.85 1.06 -5.18
C GLU A 255 -0.73 1.38 -6.66
N ASN A 256 -1.18 2.57 -7.07
CA ASN A 256 -1.21 2.99 -8.47
C ASN A 256 0.10 3.61 -8.95
N SER A 257 1.09 3.79 -8.08
CA SER A 257 2.41 4.35 -8.43
C SER A 257 3.47 3.29 -8.67
N ASP A 258 4.59 3.71 -9.25
CA ASP A 258 5.84 2.94 -9.34
C ASP A 258 6.86 3.41 -8.31
N VAL A 259 6.85 4.72 -8.02
CA VAL A 259 7.71 5.38 -7.04
C VAL A 259 6.87 6.30 -6.17
N CYS A 260 7.11 6.26 -4.87
CA CYS A 260 6.49 7.13 -3.88
C CYS A 260 7.51 8.16 -3.37
N VAL A 261 7.11 9.41 -3.36
CA VAL A 261 7.82 10.49 -2.70
C VAL A 261 7.19 10.68 -1.33
N LEU A 262 7.84 10.16 -0.28
CA LEU A 262 7.39 10.30 1.10
C LEU A 262 7.86 11.63 1.66
N MET A 263 6.92 12.55 1.90
CA MET A 263 7.20 13.86 2.47
C MET A 263 7.12 13.84 3.99
N LEU A 264 8.15 14.37 4.63
CA LEU A 264 8.28 14.56 6.08
C LEU A 264 8.35 16.05 6.40
N ASP A 265 7.93 16.41 7.59
CA ASP A 265 8.06 17.77 8.14
C ASP A 265 9.37 17.89 8.94
N ALA A 266 10.22 18.84 8.57
CA ALA A 266 11.51 19.03 9.22
C ALA A 266 11.39 19.54 10.68
N GLU A 267 10.32 20.25 11.04
CA GLU A 267 10.09 20.73 12.40
C GLU A 267 9.57 19.61 13.32
N GLN A 268 8.67 18.76 12.81
CA GLN A 268 8.03 17.71 13.60
C GLN A 268 8.84 16.41 13.60
N GLY A 269 9.74 16.22 12.64
CA GLY A 269 10.49 14.99 12.48
C GLY A 269 9.65 13.84 11.90
N ILE A 270 10.15 12.63 12.11
CA ILE A 270 9.46 11.40 11.67
C ILE A 270 8.57 10.87 12.81
N GLU A 271 7.30 10.66 12.52
CA GLU A 271 6.31 10.14 13.45
C GLU A 271 5.84 8.72 13.07
N SER A 272 5.02 8.13 13.94
CA SER A 272 4.49 6.77 13.74
C SER A 272 3.69 6.63 12.44
N GLN A 273 2.94 7.66 12.05
CA GLN A 273 2.16 7.67 10.82
C GLN A 273 3.05 7.69 9.57
N ASP A 274 4.19 8.40 9.60
CA ASP A 274 5.16 8.40 8.50
C ASP A 274 5.79 7.01 8.34
N LEU A 275 6.11 6.34 9.45
CA LEU A 275 6.62 4.97 9.45
C LEU A 275 5.58 3.98 8.90
N ASN A 276 4.30 4.16 9.21
CA ASN A 276 3.23 3.35 8.65
C ASN A 276 3.13 3.52 7.14
N ILE A 277 3.19 4.77 6.63
CA ILE A 277 3.20 5.03 5.19
C ILE A 277 4.44 4.43 4.53
N HIS A 278 5.63 4.56 5.14
CA HIS A 278 6.86 3.93 4.66
C HIS A 278 6.70 2.40 4.57
N ASN A 279 6.17 1.77 5.61
CA ASN A 279 5.92 0.32 5.61
C ASN A 279 4.95 -0.10 4.51
N LEU A 280 3.90 0.70 4.24
CA LEU A 280 2.96 0.47 3.13
C LEU A 280 3.68 0.54 1.77
N ILE A 281 4.59 1.49 1.57
CA ILE A 281 5.41 1.62 0.36
C ILE A 281 6.26 0.35 0.15
N VAL A 282 6.93 -0.10 1.20
CA VAL A 282 7.79 -1.30 1.17
C VAL A 282 6.98 -2.57 0.90
N ARG A 283 5.85 -2.77 1.60
CA ARG A 283 4.94 -3.91 1.38
C ARG A 283 4.38 -3.95 -0.03
N ASN A 284 4.07 -2.78 -0.59
CA ASN A 284 3.62 -2.65 -1.97
C ASN A 284 4.76 -2.71 -3.00
N ARG A 285 6.02 -2.92 -2.55
CA ARG A 285 7.20 -3.07 -3.41
C ARG A 285 7.39 -1.88 -4.35
N LYS A 286 7.09 -0.68 -3.84
CA LYS A 286 7.25 0.56 -4.60
C LYS A 286 8.61 1.18 -4.34
N GLY A 287 9.14 1.89 -5.34
CA GLY A 287 10.30 2.74 -5.13
C GLY A 287 9.99 3.84 -4.12
N CYS A 288 10.97 4.29 -3.37
CA CYS A 288 10.82 5.31 -2.33
C CYS A 288 11.89 6.40 -2.46
N VAL A 289 11.44 7.66 -2.33
CA VAL A 289 12.31 8.82 -2.13
C VAL A 289 11.78 9.55 -0.91
N ILE A 290 12.64 9.94 0.03
CA ILE A 290 12.27 10.71 1.20
C ILE A 290 12.56 12.17 0.96
N VAL A 291 11.58 13.01 1.27
CA VAL A 291 11.68 14.47 1.19
C VAL A 291 11.46 15.05 2.57
N VAL A 292 12.47 15.67 3.14
CA VAL A 292 12.37 16.45 4.37
C VAL A 292 12.07 17.89 3.97
N ASN A 293 10.78 18.25 4.05
CA ASN A 293 10.27 19.58 3.65
C ASN A 293 10.27 20.56 4.81
N LYS A 294 10.04 21.82 4.52
CA LYS A 294 10.14 22.96 5.45
C LYS A 294 11.54 23.12 6.02
N TRP A 295 12.55 22.76 5.23
CA TRP A 295 13.94 22.84 5.66
C TRP A 295 14.42 24.27 5.90
N ASP A 296 13.68 25.27 5.42
CA ASP A 296 13.89 26.70 5.70
C ASP A 296 13.63 27.08 7.16
N LEU A 297 12.79 26.35 7.87
CA LEU A 297 12.41 26.62 9.27
C LEU A 297 13.37 26.01 10.30
N VAL A 298 14.25 25.10 9.86
CA VAL A 298 15.21 24.44 10.74
C VAL A 298 16.47 25.29 10.94
N GLU A 299 16.89 25.47 12.20
CA GLU A 299 18.21 26.02 12.52
C GLU A 299 19.31 25.07 12.06
N LYS A 300 20.28 25.58 11.32
CA LYS A 300 21.25 24.75 10.58
C LYS A 300 22.66 25.05 11.03
N ASP A 301 23.40 23.98 11.32
CA ASP A 301 24.85 23.95 11.36
C ASP A 301 25.42 23.06 10.22
N SER A 302 26.72 22.94 10.16
CA SER A 302 27.43 22.12 9.14
C SER A 302 27.07 20.63 9.23
N ASN A 303 26.59 20.14 10.37
CA ASN A 303 26.33 18.73 10.64
C ASN A 303 24.83 18.36 10.62
N THR A 304 23.94 19.35 10.66
CA THR A 304 22.48 19.13 10.78
C THR A 304 21.95 18.13 9.76
N MET A 305 22.34 18.26 8.49
CA MET A 305 21.89 17.32 7.43
C MET A 305 22.40 15.89 7.64
N LYS A 306 23.64 15.75 8.14
CA LYS A 306 24.23 14.44 8.42
C LYS A 306 23.52 13.76 9.57
N VAL A 307 23.29 14.47 10.66
CA VAL A 307 22.57 13.97 11.84
C VAL A 307 21.14 13.52 11.45
N TRP A 308 20.46 14.30 10.62
CA TRP A 308 19.14 13.94 10.12
C TRP A 308 19.16 12.66 9.26
N ARG A 309 20.16 12.50 8.39
CA ARG A 309 20.31 11.27 7.58
C ARG A 309 20.50 10.04 8.46
N GLU A 310 21.46 10.09 9.37
CA GLU A 310 21.75 8.98 10.30
C GLU A 310 20.54 8.64 11.18
N PHE A 311 19.78 9.65 11.61
CA PHE A 311 18.54 9.44 12.37
C PHE A 311 17.48 8.73 11.52
N LEU A 312 17.23 9.19 10.29
CA LEU A 312 16.28 8.58 9.37
C LEU A 312 16.68 7.15 9.00
N GLU A 313 17.94 6.90 8.67
CA GLU A 313 18.46 5.57 8.36
C GLU A 313 18.19 4.56 9.49
N LYS A 314 18.40 4.97 10.74
CA LYS A 314 18.08 4.13 11.91
C LYS A 314 16.58 3.87 12.06
N LYS A 315 15.73 4.86 11.81
CA LYS A 315 14.27 4.76 11.98
C LYS A 315 13.60 3.94 10.88
N LEU A 316 14.15 3.99 9.67
CA LEU A 316 13.60 3.31 8.49
C LEU A 316 14.13 1.89 8.30
N ALA A 317 15.07 1.43 9.13
CA ALA A 317 15.57 0.07 9.07
C ALA A 317 14.40 -0.97 9.11
N PRO A 318 14.49 -2.08 8.36
CA PRO A 318 15.66 -2.57 7.62
C PRO A 318 15.86 -1.97 6.20
N PHE A 319 14.87 -1.27 5.64
CA PHE A 319 14.96 -0.64 4.33
C PHE A 319 15.30 0.84 4.50
N SER A 320 16.59 1.16 4.61
CA SER A 320 17.12 2.51 4.86
C SER A 320 17.96 3.07 3.71
N ASP A 321 18.33 2.24 2.72
CA ASP A 321 19.02 2.69 1.50
C ASP A 321 18.02 3.42 0.58
N ILE A 322 17.67 4.66 0.96
CA ILE A 322 16.67 5.49 0.30
C ILE A 322 17.24 6.88 0.06
N PRO A 323 17.09 7.48 -1.15
CA PRO A 323 17.47 8.86 -1.37
C PRO A 323 16.70 9.81 -0.45
N ILE A 324 17.43 10.65 0.30
CA ILE A 324 16.89 11.65 1.20
C ILE A 324 17.24 13.05 0.66
N ILE A 325 16.23 13.87 0.42
CA ILE A 325 16.35 15.21 -0.13
C ILE A 325 15.72 16.21 0.84
N PHE A 326 16.48 17.23 1.21
CA PHE A 326 16.02 18.33 2.05
C PHE A 326 15.52 19.47 1.19
N THR A 327 14.27 19.87 1.34
CA THR A 327 13.60 20.85 0.48
C THR A 327 12.93 21.97 1.27
N SER A 328 12.78 23.11 0.62
CA SER A 328 11.78 24.11 0.97
C SER A 328 10.87 24.33 -0.24
N VAL A 329 9.66 23.77 -0.18
CA VAL A 329 8.71 23.91 -1.28
C VAL A 329 8.27 25.36 -1.45
N ILE A 330 8.10 26.09 -0.36
CA ILE A 330 7.71 27.52 -0.39
C ILE A 330 8.77 28.33 -1.14
N ASN A 331 10.05 28.08 -0.83
CA ASN A 331 11.18 28.78 -1.46
C ASN A 331 11.61 28.12 -2.78
N LYS A 332 10.89 27.11 -3.26
CA LYS A 332 11.18 26.33 -4.49
C LYS A 332 12.61 25.72 -4.51
N GLN A 333 13.16 25.41 -3.34
CA GLN A 333 14.51 24.85 -3.23
C GLN A 333 14.50 23.35 -3.44
N ARG A 334 15.34 22.84 -4.33
CA ARG A 334 15.60 21.41 -4.62
C ARG A 334 14.37 20.59 -5.05
N ILE A 335 13.31 21.21 -5.57
CA ILE A 335 12.12 20.50 -6.05
C ILE A 335 12.47 19.60 -7.24
N LEU A 336 13.31 20.09 -8.16
CA LEU A 336 13.74 19.31 -9.33
C LEU A 336 14.62 18.12 -8.94
N ASP A 337 15.43 18.25 -7.89
CA ASP A 337 16.25 17.14 -7.37
C ASP A 337 15.38 15.97 -6.88
N VAL A 338 14.21 16.27 -6.31
CA VAL A 338 13.22 15.26 -5.90
C VAL A 338 12.74 14.47 -7.10
N LEU A 339 12.36 15.14 -8.18
CA LEU A 339 11.90 14.47 -9.40
C LEU A 339 12.98 13.64 -10.06
N GLN A 340 14.21 14.18 -10.14
CA GLN A 340 15.36 13.45 -10.67
C GLN A 340 15.67 12.22 -9.85
N ALA A 341 15.57 12.31 -8.51
CA ALA A 341 15.75 11.15 -7.64
C ALA A 341 14.65 10.10 -7.86
N ALA A 342 13.39 10.52 -8.00
CA ALA A 342 12.29 9.60 -8.26
C ALA A 342 12.46 8.86 -9.60
N ILE A 343 12.93 9.56 -10.64
CA ILE A 343 13.21 8.94 -11.95
C ILE A 343 14.39 7.95 -11.84
N ARG A 344 15.46 8.30 -11.11
CA ARG A 344 16.57 7.37 -10.86
C ARG A 344 16.11 6.11 -10.14
N VAL A 345 15.29 6.26 -9.10
CA VAL A 345 14.69 5.12 -8.37
C VAL A 345 13.84 4.26 -9.30
N TYR A 346 13.07 4.87 -10.20
CA TYR A 346 12.29 4.12 -11.21
C TYR A 346 13.20 3.34 -12.17
N GLN A 347 14.30 3.93 -12.62
CA GLN A 347 15.28 3.25 -13.48
C GLN A 347 15.95 2.09 -12.75
N SER A 348 16.36 2.29 -11.49
CA SER A 348 16.92 1.24 -10.64
C SER A 348 15.91 0.11 -10.41
N ARG A 349 14.60 0.42 -10.25
CA ARG A 349 13.52 -0.56 -10.14
C ARG A 349 13.35 -1.41 -11.40
N LYS A 350 13.56 -0.82 -12.59
CA LYS A 350 13.49 -1.54 -13.88
C LYS A 350 14.77 -2.28 -14.24
N ARG A 351 15.85 -2.11 -13.47
CA ARG A 351 17.15 -2.72 -13.77
C ARG A 351 17.04 -4.23 -13.90
N ARG A 352 17.64 -4.74 -14.97
CA ARG A 352 17.77 -6.17 -15.23
C ARG A 352 19.24 -6.57 -15.23
N ILE A 353 19.54 -7.62 -14.50
CA ILE A 353 20.88 -8.19 -14.38
C ILE A 353 20.82 -9.59 -15.01
N SER A 354 21.75 -9.89 -15.88
CA SER A 354 21.79 -11.19 -16.52
C SER A 354 22.12 -12.30 -15.52
N THR A 355 21.60 -13.50 -15.76
CA THR A 355 21.89 -14.69 -14.94
C THR A 355 23.41 -14.95 -14.87
N SER A 356 24.14 -14.69 -15.96
CA SER A 356 25.59 -14.84 -16.00
C SER A 356 26.30 -13.88 -15.05
N GLU A 357 25.94 -12.58 -15.08
CA GLU A 357 26.52 -11.57 -14.18
C GLU A 357 26.25 -11.90 -12.71
N LEU A 358 25.00 -12.28 -12.37
CA LEU A 358 24.64 -12.67 -11.02
C LEU A 358 25.48 -13.86 -10.53
N ASN A 359 25.62 -14.89 -11.34
CA ASN A 359 26.37 -16.09 -10.94
C ASN A 359 27.88 -15.83 -10.87
N ASN A 360 28.45 -15.06 -11.80
CA ASN A 360 29.86 -14.69 -11.78
C ASN A 360 30.23 -13.89 -10.52
N PHE A 361 29.31 -13.07 -10.00
CA PHE A 361 29.53 -12.31 -8.76
C PHE A 361 29.26 -13.16 -7.51
N PHE A 362 28.10 -13.84 -7.46
CA PHE A 362 27.66 -14.48 -6.22
C PHE A 362 28.29 -15.84 -5.95
N LEU A 363 28.55 -16.67 -6.96
CA LEU A 363 29.07 -18.02 -6.69
C LEU A 363 30.42 -18.00 -5.98
N PRO A 364 31.43 -17.19 -6.41
CA PRO A 364 32.68 -17.06 -5.67
C PRO A 364 32.50 -16.44 -4.27
N LEU A 365 31.59 -15.46 -4.14
CA LEU A 365 31.27 -14.86 -2.85
C LEU A 365 30.70 -15.88 -1.86
N ILE A 366 29.78 -16.72 -2.32
CA ILE A 366 29.13 -17.76 -1.52
C ILE A 366 30.10 -18.88 -1.15
N GLU A 367 31.04 -19.22 -2.02
CA GLU A 367 32.12 -20.17 -1.71
C GLU A 367 33.01 -19.66 -0.57
N ASN A 368 33.32 -18.37 -0.55
CA ASN A 368 34.11 -17.74 0.51
C ASN A 368 33.31 -17.52 1.81
N TYR A 369 31.99 -17.26 1.69
CA TYR A 369 31.10 -16.98 2.82
C TYR A 369 29.85 -17.86 2.74
N PRO A 370 29.96 -19.18 2.96
CA PRO A 370 28.82 -20.08 2.83
C PRO A 370 27.78 -19.88 3.95
N PRO A 371 26.52 -20.19 3.69
CA PRO A 371 25.51 -20.19 4.76
C PRO A 371 25.89 -21.18 5.86
N ALA A 372 25.66 -20.80 7.11
CA ALA A 372 25.99 -21.62 8.25
C ALA A 372 25.27 -22.98 8.19
N ALA A 373 26.01 -24.08 8.42
CA ALA A 373 25.42 -25.41 8.51
C ALA A 373 24.40 -25.46 9.66
N THR A 374 23.25 -26.05 9.41
CA THR A 374 22.17 -26.18 10.40
C THR A 374 21.88 -27.67 10.62
N LYS A 375 21.90 -28.12 11.87
CA LYS A 375 21.68 -29.54 12.25
C LYS A 375 22.59 -30.50 11.47
N GLY A 376 23.88 -30.15 11.29
CA GLY A 376 24.85 -30.96 10.56
C GLY A 376 24.64 -31.02 9.03
N LYS A 377 23.69 -30.27 8.49
CA LYS A 377 23.42 -30.25 7.05
C LYS A 377 24.08 -29.04 6.40
N TYR A 378 24.81 -29.28 5.31
CA TYR A 378 25.45 -28.24 4.51
C TYR A 378 24.47 -27.67 3.49
N ILE A 379 24.34 -26.35 3.46
CA ILE A 379 23.50 -25.65 2.51
C ILE A 379 24.36 -25.28 1.31
N LYS A 380 23.93 -25.69 0.11
CA LYS A 380 24.62 -25.40 -1.14
C LYS A 380 23.72 -24.59 -2.05
N ILE A 381 24.15 -23.39 -2.42
CA ILE A 381 23.49 -22.55 -3.44
C ILE A 381 24.08 -22.91 -4.79
N LYS A 382 23.23 -23.24 -5.77
CA LYS A 382 23.63 -23.79 -7.08
C LYS A 382 23.72 -22.72 -8.14
N TYR A 383 22.72 -21.83 -8.18
CA TYR A 383 22.71 -20.69 -9.11
C TYR A 383 21.68 -19.66 -8.67
N ILE A 384 21.78 -18.44 -9.24
CA ILE A 384 20.95 -17.30 -8.94
C ILE A 384 20.39 -16.74 -10.24
N THR A 385 19.15 -16.29 -10.23
CA THR A 385 18.53 -15.58 -11.35
C THR A 385 17.62 -14.47 -10.88
N GLN A 386 17.47 -13.41 -11.67
CA GLN A 386 16.45 -12.40 -11.47
C GLN A 386 15.14 -12.84 -12.13
N LEU A 387 14.04 -12.76 -11.38
CA LEU A 387 12.72 -13.13 -11.90
C LEU A 387 12.17 -12.03 -12.84
N PRO A 388 11.39 -12.40 -13.88
CA PRO A 388 10.82 -11.44 -14.83
C PRO A 388 9.60 -10.71 -14.25
N THR A 389 9.80 -10.01 -13.13
CA THR A 389 8.75 -9.27 -12.40
C THR A 389 9.00 -7.76 -12.48
N PRO A 390 7.97 -6.90 -12.35
CA PRO A 390 8.14 -5.44 -12.41
C PRO A 390 9.05 -4.85 -11.32
N THR A 391 9.30 -5.63 -10.24
CA THR A 391 10.15 -5.25 -9.12
C THR A 391 11.37 -6.19 -9.06
N PRO A 392 12.51 -5.75 -8.51
CA PRO A 392 13.69 -6.61 -8.38
C PRO A 392 13.44 -7.77 -7.44
N GLN A 393 13.35 -8.97 -8.01
CA GLN A 393 13.17 -10.23 -7.27
C GLN A 393 14.23 -11.22 -7.74
N PHE A 394 14.93 -11.84 -6.79
CA PHE A 394 16.03 -12.76 -7.06
C PHE A 394 15.72 -14.13 -6.49
N ALA A 395 15.85 -15.16 -7.29
CA ALA A 395 15.69 -16.54 -6.88
C ALA A 395 17.07 -17.20 -6.74
N PHE A 396 17.40 -17.62 -5.52
CA PHE A 396 18.57 -18.43 -5.20
C PHE A 396 18.16 -19.90 -5.11
N PHE A 397 18.67 -20.72 -5.99
CA PHE A 397 18.35 -22.15 -6.03
C PHE A 397 19.30 -22.92 -5.12
N VAL A 398 18.73 -23.56 -4.11
CA VAL A 398 19.45 -24.18 -3.00
C VAL A 398 18.96 -25.61 -2.75
N ASN A 399 19.76 -26.43 -2.11
CA ASN A 399 19.36 -27.80 -1.73
C ASN A 399 18.41 -27.83 -0.52
N LEU A 400 18.52 -26.88 0.42
CA LEU A 400 17.82 -26.87 1.70
C LEU A 400 17.35 -25.44 2.07
N PRO A 401 16.35 -24.88 1.36
CA PRO A 401 15.92 -23.49 1.53
C PRO A 401 15.42 -23.19 2.96
N GLN A 402 14.78 -24.13 3.63
CA GLN A 402 14.22 -23.97 4.97
C GLN A 402 15.24 -23.77 6.07
N TYR A 403 16.54 -23.95 5.80
CA TYR A 403 17.60 -23.77 6.79
C TYR A 403 18.40 -22.49 6.62
N ILE A 404 18.07 -21.67 5.62
CA ILE A 404 18.73 -20.37 5.41
C ILE A 404 18.20 -19.37 6.44
N LYS A 405 19.13 -18.81 7.23
CA LYS A 405 18.79 -17.81 8.25
C LYS A 405 18.54 -16.44 7.62
N GLU A 406 17.71 -15.65 8.27
CA GLU A 406 17.40 -14.27 7.85
C GLU A 406 18.65 -13.37 7.80
N SER A 407 19.62 -13.59 8.69
CA SER A 407 20.89 -12.87 8.67
C SER A 407 21.69 -13.09 7.37
N TYR A 408 21.62 -14.32 6.82
CA TYR A 408 22.27 -14.62 5.56
C TYR A 408 21.53 -14.03 4.36
N ARG A 409 20.19 -13.99 4.40
CA ARG A 409 19.38 -13.27 3.40
C ARG A 409 19.78 -11.80 3.34
N ARG A 410 19.89 -11.13 4.50
CA ARG A 410 20.32 -9.72 4.58
C ARG A 410 21.74 -9.51 4.08
N PHE A 411 22.64 -10.44 4.36
CA PHE A 411 23.99 -10.41 3.81
C PHE A 411 23.97 -10.42 2.28
N LEU A 412 23.20 -11.30 1.65
CA LEU A 412 23.09 -11.37 0.20
C LEU A 412 22.43 -10.10 -0.39
N GLU A 413 21.41 -9.56 0.29
CA GLU A 413 20.78 -8.30 -0.12
C GLU A 413 21.76 -7.13 -0.07
N ASN A 414 22.54 -7.01 1.01
CA ASN A 414 23.56 -5.97 1.11
C ASN A 414 24.60 -6.10 -0.02
N LYS A 415 25.02 -7.30 -0.35
CA LYS A 415 25.96 -7.54 -1.47
C LYS A 415 25.36 -7.21 -2.84
N LEU A 416 24.04 -7.43 -3.03
CA LEU A 416 23.32 -6.95 -4.21
C LEU A 416 23.36 -5.42 -4.31
N ARG A 417 23.11 -4.71 -3.21
CA ARG A 417 23.11 -3.24 -3.16
C ARG A 417 24.51 -2.63 -3.32
N GLU A 418 25.54 -3.31 -2.80
CA GLU A 418 26.94 -2.89 -2.98
C GLU A 418 27.38 -2.97 -4.44
N GLN A 419 26.95 -4.01 -5.17
CA GLN A 419 27.37 -4.26 -6.55
C GLN A 419 26.52 -3.51 -7.57
N TRP A 420 25.21 -3.39 -7.33
CA TRP A 420 24.27 -2.75 -8.26
C TRP A 420 23.46 -1.70 -7.51
N ASP A 421 23.28 -0.54 -8.13
CA ASP A 421 22.47 0.53 -7.56
C ASP A 421 20.99 0.15 -7.55
N PHE A 422 20.47 -0.16 -6.36
CA PHE A 422 19.05 -0.35 -6.03
C PHE A 422 18.58 0.63 -4.96
N SER A 423 19.27 1.78 -4.82
CA SER A 423 18.87 2.81 -3.86
C SER A 423 17.40 3.21 -4.06
N GLY A 424 16.65 3.27 -2.97
CA GLY A 424 15.23 3.56 -2.97
C GLY A 424 14.33 2.43 -3.47
N VAL A 425 14.86 1.24 -3.76
CA VAL A 425 14.08 0.12 -4.30
C VAL A 425 14.08 -1.07 -3.35
N PRO A 426 12.91 -1.56 -2.88
CA PRO A 426 12.84 -2.79 -2.12
C PRO A 426 13.21 -4.00 -2.98
N ILE A 427 14.15 -4.81 -2.48
CA ILE A 427 14.59 -6.05 -3.12
C ILE A 427 13.95 -7.24 -2.42
N GLN A 428 13.63 -8.29 -3.18
CA GLN A 428 13.17 -9.55 -2.63
C GLN A 428 14.08 -10.70 -3.03
N ILE A 429 14.43 -11.52 -2.04
CA ILE A 429 15.25 -12.72 -2.23
C ILE A 429 14.42 -13.94 -1.85
N TYR A 430 14.28 -14.86 -2.79
CA TYR A 430 13.63 -16.14 -2.60
C TYR A 430 14.63 -17.27 -2.64
N PHE A 431 14.48 -18.22 -1.73
CA PHE A 431 15.24 -19.45 -1.77
C PHE A 431 14.32 -20.57 -2.26
N ARG A 432 14.69 -21.19 -3.36
CA ARG A 432 13.91 -22.26 -4.01
C ARG A 432 14.69 -23.55 -4.03
N GLN A 433 14.00 -24.64 -3.79
CA GLN A 433 14.59 -25.97 -3.96
C GLN A 433 14.69 -26.26 -5.45
N LYS A 434 15.83 -26.85 -5.85
CA LYS A 434 16.04 -27.35 -7.22
C LYS A 434 15.89 -28.86 -7.21
#